data_c39ccafffe06a835c71d08370931bc21
#
_entry.id   c39ccafffe06a835c71d08370931bc21
#
_cell.length_a   1.000
_cell.length_b   1.000
_cell.length_c   1.000
_cell.angle_alpha   90.00
_cell.angle_beta   90.00
_cell.angle_gamma   90.00
#
_symmetry.space_group_name_H-M   'P 1'
#
loop_
_entity.id
_entity.type
_entity.pdbx_description
1 polymer ?
#
loop_
_entity_poly.entity_id
_entity_poly.type
_entity_poly.pdbx_seq_one_letter_code
_entity_poly.pdbx_strand_id
1 'polypeptide(L)'
;MVFSDFNLLQAYALRSLEVCQLHERLSSLEEEIARLKEMIKAQQDALFGKKSEASKSSPDEEKSCEDTLGNNTHAGTTTVAAHTRKTRGSRTLDTKSLPKYTVIHDLPQEQKDCACCGTLLHFIGQEKSEQLEIIPSRYCIIEHLRMKYGCRSCDSIVMAPKPAAPLPKAIAGPSLLTDVILNKYQYHLPLYRQSKIMKSYGLTISDKTLSNWVMDSGEGLLQVHDALWVILKNRYLQVDETPVKVLETNKKGYVWAYFAPNAGKGLVAFEFSEDRLGSVASTRLKTFNGLLQTDGYSGYNALRTREGIVGFGCLSHARRKFSEVVKVSKSKTGIAQEMIDRMKPLYTLEARMRDASLNHRTRKRLRQKSARPILKDIYAWLRRVKPQVLPKSKLGKAIQYTLNQWPYLIAYLNHGMAEIDTNYVENKIREIALGKKNWLFFGNKDCGKIHALFYSLIISAIINELNPRVYIHYLLTKIHDIRRGTIDPITLLPDRIDCDALEQFALGQIAFGQKIMAEATR
;
A
#
# COMPACT_ATOMS: atom_id res chain seq x y z
N MET A 1 -42.34 44.32 -60.35
CA MET A 1 -41.01 44.06 -59.71
C MET A 1 -40.87 44.53 -58.26
N VAL A 2 -41.83 45.25 -57.70
CA VAL A 2 -41.71 45.85 -56.32
C VAL A 2 -42.26 44.89 -55.21
N PHE A 3 -43.09 43.88 -55.54
CA PHE A 3 -43.68 42.96 -54.55
C PHE A 3 -42.82 41.74 -54.19
N SER A 4 -41.76 41.41 -54.96
CA SER A 4 -40.86 40.30 -54.68
C SER A 4 -39.81 40.65 -53.61
N ASP A 5 -39.37 41.92 -53.56
CA ASP A 5 -38.32 42.34 -52.64
C ASP A 5 -38.78 42.51 -51.18
N PHE A 6 -40.07 42.81 -51.00
CA PHE A 6 -40.65 42.96 -49.65
C PHE A 6 -40.76 41.59 -48.92
N ASN A 7 -41.11 40.54 -49.66
CA ASN A 7 -41.19 39.17 -49.10
C ASN A 7 -39.79 38.62 -48.78
N LEU A 8 -38.79 38.98 -49.53
CA LEU A 8 -37.39 38.59 -49.28
C LEU A 8 -36.81 39.30 -48.04
N LEU A 9 -37.10 40.58 -47.86
CA LEU A 9 -36.66 41.35 -46.70
C LEU A 9 -37.37 40.84 -45.41
N GLN A 10 -38.63 40.48 -45.47
CA GLN A 10 -39.37 39.92 -44.35
C GLN A 10 -38.87 38.51 -43.96
N ALA A 11 -38.52 37.66 -44.94
CA ALA A 11 -37.93 36.35 -44.71
C ALA A 11 -36.51 36.48 -44.13
N TYR A 12 -35.73 37.49 -44.55
CA TYR A 12 -34.40 37.77 -44.01
C TYR A 12 -34.48 38.27 -42.53
N ALA A 13 -35.45 39.14 -42.21
CA ALA A 13 -35.68 39.64 -40.84
C ALA A 13 -36.11 38.51 -39.89
N LEU A 14 -36.98 37.59 -40.35
CA LEU A 14 -37.40 36.42 -39.57
C LEU A 14 -36.24 35.48 -39.31
N ARG A 15 -35.42 35.19 -40.31
CA ARG A 15 -34.20 34.37 -40.15
C ARG A 15 -33.20 35.02 -39.20
N SER A 16 -33.04 36.35 -39.25
CA SER A 16 -32.14 37.11 -38.37
C SER A 16 -32.59 36.99 -36.91
N LEU A 17 -33.89 37.04 -36.67
CA LEU A 17 -34.52 36.86 -35.35
C LEU A 17 -34.32 35.42 -34.83
N GLU A 18 -34.50 34.41 -35.68
CA GLU A 18 -34.24 33.01 -35.34
C GLU A 18 -32.75 32.77 -34.97
N VAL A 19 -31.84 33.36 -35.73
CA VAL A 19 -30.38 33.29 -35.43
C VAL A 19 -30.07 33.95 -34.09
N CYS A 20 -30.66 35.11 -33.76
CA CYS A 20 -30.49 35.73 -32.45
C CYS A 20 -31.03 34.85 -31.32
N GLN A 21 -32.21 34.30 -31.47
CA GLN A 21 -32.77 33.38 -30.46
C GLN A 21 -31.96 32.10 -30.28
N LEU A 22 -31.38 31.57 -31.35
CA LEU A 22 -30.45 30.43 -31.30
C LEU A 22 -29.15 30.79 -30.59
N HIS A 23 -28.61 31.99 -30.80
CA HIS A 23 -27.41 32.46 -30.08
C HIS A 23 -27.67 32.62 -28.59
N GLU A 24 -28.80 33.22 -28.18
CA GLU A 24 -29.18 33.33 -26.77
C GLU A 24 -29.34 31.95 -26.11
N ARG A 25 -29.94 31.00 -26.83
CA ARG A 25 -30.11 29.63 -26.34
C ARG A 25 -28.78 28.89 -26.22
N LEU A 26 -27.86 29.14 -27.13
CA LEU A 26 -26.52 28.57 -27.14
C LEU A 26 -25.70 29.11 -25.96
N SER A 27 -25.76 30.41 -25.71
CA SER A 27 -25.12 31.06 -24.54
C SER A 27 -25.66 30.51 -23.21
N SER A 28 -26.99 30.34 -23.10
CA SER A 28 -27.62 29.77 -21.90
C SER A 28 -27.19 28.30 -21.68
N LEU A 29 -27.06 27.50 -22.72
CA LEU A 29 -26.58 26.11 -22.64
C LEU A 29 -25.10 26.05 -22.25
N GLU A 30 -24.27 26.97 -22.75
CA GLU A 30 -22.88 27.06 -22.36
C GLU A 30 -22.69 27.38 -20.89
N GLU A 31 -23.49 28.28 -20.33
CA GLU A 31 -23.52 28.59 -18.90
C GLU A 31 -23.96 27.39 -18.05
N GLU A 32 -24.96 26.64 -18.52
CA GLU A 32 -25.43 25.44 -17.84
C GLU A 32 -24.39 24.33 -17.87
N ILE A 33 -23.69 24.13 -18.98
CA ILE A 33 -22.54 23.21 -19.11
C ILE A 33 -21.41 23.61 -18.18
N ALA A 34 -21.09 24.89 -18.07
CA ALA A 34 -20.06 25.40 -17.15
C ALA A 34 -20.45 25.09 -15.69
N ARG A 35 -21.69 25.32 -15.32
CA ARG A 35 -22.23 25.03 -13.98
C ARG A 35 -22.22 23.53 -13.67
N LEU A 36 -22.60 22.67 -14.62
CA LEU A 36 -22.56 21.22 -14.47
C LEU A 36 -21.12 20.71 -14.33
N LYS A 37 -20.17 21.27 -15.08
CA LYS A 37 -18.74 20.93 -14.95
C LYS A 37 -18.19 21.29 -13.56
N GLU A 38 -18.57 22.44 -13.00
CA GLU A 38 -18.20 22.80 -11.62
C GLU A 38 -18.81 21.85 -10.58
N MET A 39 -20.08 21.46 -10.76
CA MET A 39 -20.73 20.49 -9.89
C MET A 39 -20.07 19.12 -9.96
N ILE A 40 -19.71 18.65 -11.16
CA ILE A 40 -18.99 17.37 -11.36
C ILE A 40 -17.61 17.46 -10.70
N LYS A 41 -16.88 18.57 -10.87
CA LYS A 41 -15.58 18.78 -10.22
C LYS A 41 -15.71 18.78 -8.70
N ALA A 42 -16.71 19.48 -8.14
CA ALA A 42 -16.98 19.49 -6.72
C ALA A 42 -17.37 18.10 -6.18
N GLN A 43 -18.12 17.30 -6.92
CA GLN A 43 -18.44 15.91 -6.57
C GLN A 43 -17.23 15.00 -6.70
N GLN A 44 -16.39 15.17 -7.72
CA GLN A 44 -15.13 14.44 -7.86
C GLN A 44 -14.17 14.76 -6.71
N ASP A 45 -14.04 16.03 -6.34
CA ASP A 45 -13.24 16.45 -5.19
C ASP A 45 -13.81 15.91 -3.85
N ALA A 46 -15.13 15.78 -3.74
CA ALA A 46 -15.79 15.19 -2.57
C ALA A 46 -15.62 13.67 -2.50
N LEU A 47 -15.59 12.98 -3.65
CA LEU A 47 -15.47 11.51 -3.75
C LEU A 47 -14.01 11.04 -3.80
N PHE A 48 -13.13 11.80 -4.44
CA PHE A 48 -11.75 11.41 -4.75
C PHE A 48 -10.69 12.36 -4.20
N GLY A 49 -11.08 13.52 -3.64
CA GLY A 49 -10.16 14.44 -2.98
C GLY A 49 -9.39 13.74 -1.86
N LYS A 50 -8.10 14.04 -1.72
CA LYS A 50 -7.20 13.45 -0.73
C LYS A 50 -7.80 13.53 0.67
N LYS A 51 -8.33 12.41 1.16
CA LYS A 51 -8.90 12.26 2.52
C LYS A 51 -7.83 11.97 3.59
N SER A 52 -6.55 12.03 3.27
CA SER A 52 -5.47 11.79 4.24
C SER A 52 -4.95 13.11 4.82
N GLU A 53 -4.83 13.14 6.14
CA GLU A 53 -4.01 14.12 6.85
C GLU A 53 -2.53 13.76 6.64
N ALA A 54 -2.01 13.88 5.42
CA ALA A 54 -0.58 13.87 5.24
C ALA A 54 -0.03 15.10 5.96
N SER A 55 0.85 14.91 6.94
CA SER A 55 1.61 15.99 7.53
C SER A 55 2.29 16.75 6.39
N LYS A 56 1.89 17.98 6.17
CA LYS A 56 2.67 18.90 5.34
C LYS A 56 3.98 19.11 6.10
N SER A 57 5.03 18.48 5.62
CA SER A 57 6.37 18.97 5.87
C SER A 57 6.38 20.41 5.38
N SER A 58 6.78 21.33 6.25
CA SER A 58 7.10 22.75 6.10
C SER A 58 6.73 23.45 4.78
N PRO A 59 6.20 24.69 4.87
CA PRO A 59 5.79 25.48 3.71
C PRO A 59 6.99 26.09 3.01
N ASP A 60 7.69 25.32 2.20
CA ASP A 60 8.65 25.80 1.21
C ASP A 60 8.75 24.72 0.14
N GLU A 61 8.07 24.95 -0.95
CA GLU A 61 8.23 24.44 -2.31
C GLU A 61 6.90 24.12 -3.01
N GLU A 62 6.20 25.18 -3.40
CA GLU A 62 5.37 25.18 -4.61
C GLU A 62 5.48 26.55 -5.29
N LYS A 63 6.37 26.63 -6.26
CA LYS A 63 6.20 27.57 -7.38
C LYS A 63 6.38 26.76 -8.67
N SER A 64 5.21 26.54 -9.25
CA SER A 64 5.02 26.08 -10.61
C SER A 64 5.72 26.98 -11.61
N CYS A 65 6.37 26.37 -12.60
CA CYS A 65 6.69 27.02 -13.87
C CYS A 65 5.40 27.21 -14.66
N GLU A 66 5.04 28.44 -14.93
CA GLU A 66 4.25 28.84 -16.08
C GLU A 66 4.99 29.97 -16.77
N ASP A 67 5.41 29.70 -18.00
CA ASP A 67 5.87 30.70 -18.95
C ASP A 67 4.69 31.54 -19.41
N THR A 68 4.77 32.85 -19.19
CA THR A 68 4.05 33.83 -20.00
C THR A 68 4.87 35.11 -20.13
N LEU A 69 5.22 35.38 -21.35
CA LEU A 69 5.73 36.68 -21.79
C LEU A 69 4.70 37.78 -21.55
N GLY A 70 5.12 38.89 -20.98
CA GLY A 70 4.30 40.11 -20.89
C GLY A 70 5.05 41.23 -20.19
N ASN A 71 5.61 42.14 -20.97
CA ASN A 71 6.16 43.44 -20.54
C ASN A 71 5.17 44.22 -19.65
N ASN A 72 5.61 44.75 -18.54
CA ASN A 72 5.56 46.22 -18.30
C ASN A 72 6.24 46.63 -16.98
N THR A 73 6.94 47.72 -17.13
CA THR A 73 7.66 48.58 -16.20
C THR A 73 6.82 49.05 -14.99
N HIS A 74 7.36 48.91 -13.77
CA HIS A 74 7.45 50.01 -12.78
C HIS A 74 8.40 49.65 -11.64
N ALA A 75 9.26 50.60 -11.29
CA ALA A 75 10.32 50.50 -10.32
C ALA A 75 9.78 50.44 -8.87
N GLY A 76 10.34 49.51 -8.09
CA GLY A 76 10.24 49.43 -6.64
C GLY A 76 11.31 48.47 -6.14
N THR A 77 12.46 49.01 -5.76
CA THR A 77 13.60 48.25 -5.18
C THR A 77 13.23 47.77 -3.80
N THR A 78 13.01 46.46 -3.67
CA THR A 78 12.99 45.75 -2.39
C THR A 78 14.23 44.88 -2.32
N THR A 79 15.18 45.21 -1.46
CA THR A 79 16.38 44.43 -1.15
C THR A 79 15.97 43.15 -0.47
N VAL A 80 16.05 42.03 -1.17
CA VAL A 80 15.89 40.67 -0.63
C VAL A 80 17.26 40.17 -0.18
N ALA A 81 17.38 39.76 1.08
CA ALA A 81 18.60 39.17 1.65
C ALA A 81 19.01 37.94 0.83
N ALA A 82 20.33 37.82 0.55
CA ALA A 82 20.92 36.75 -0.23
C ALA A 82 20.62 35.37 0.42
N HIS A 83 19.74 34.60 -0.19
CA HIS A 83 19.52 33.21 0.13
C HIS A 83 20.57 32.36 -0.59
N THR A 84 21.46 31.74 0.15
CA THR A 84 22.33 30.66 -0.34
C THR A 84 21.46 29.47 -0.74
N ARG A 85 21.19 29.31 -2.03
CA ARG A 85 20.56 28.10 -2.58
C ARG A 85 21.53 26.94 -2.38
N LYS A 86 21.19 25.99 -1.51
CA LYS A 86 21.84 24.67 -1.53
C LYS A 86 21.62 24.08 -2.92
N THR A 87 22.68 23.92 -3.69
CA THR A 87 22.67 23.16 -4.94
C THR A 87 22.10 21.78 -4.62
N ARG A 88 20.96 21.44 -5.25
CA ARG A 88 20.45 20.05 -5.20
C ARG A 88 21.52 19.18 -5.84
N GLY A 89 22.18 18.35 -5.01
CA GLY A 89 23.06 17.31 -5.53
C GLY A 89 22.28 16.48 -6.57
N SER A 90 22.92 16.21 -7.71
CA SER A 90 22.40 15.29 -8.71
C SER A 90 21.92 14.01 -8.01
N ARG A 91 20.64 13.67 -8.15
CA ARG A 91 20.11 12.39 -7.67
C ARG A 91 20.65 11.30 -8.60
N THR A 92 21.82 10.79 -8.29
CA THR A 92 22.38 9.60 -8.95
C THR A 92 21.51 8.40 -8.57
N LEU A 93 21.02 7.69 -9.59
CA LEU A 93 20.35 6.40 -9.40
C LEU A 93 21.35 5.42 -8.76
N ASP A 94 20.93 4.71 -7.73
CA ASP A 94 21.74 3.60 -7.18
C ASP A 94 21.57 2.38 -8.10
N THR A 95 22.58 2.15 -8.93
CA THR A 95 22.63 1.04 -9.89
C THR A 95 23.65 -0.03 -9.50
N LYS A 96 24.25 0.06 -8.29
CA LYS A 96 25.36 -0.81 -7.87
C LYS A 96 25.02 -2.29 -7.85
N SER A 97 23.76 -2.62 -7.54
CA SER A 97 23.28 -4.01 -7.46
C SER A 97 22.83 -4.59 -8.82
N LEU A 98 22.83 -3.80 -9.89
CA LEU A 98 22.39 -4.25 -11.20
C LEU A 98 23.55 -4.91 -11.96
N PRO A 99 23.30 -6.02 -12.70
CA PRO A 99 24.29 -6.61 -13.59
C PRO A 99 24.68 -5.62 -14.69
N LYS A 100 25.96 -5.57 -15.03
CA LYS A 100 26.50 -4.69 -16.08
C LYS A 100 26.92 -5.54 -17.28
N TYR A 101 26.44 -5.14 -18.44
CA TYR A 101 26.84 -5.69 -19.73
C TYR A 101 27.63 -4.61 -20.47
N THR A 102 28.87 -4.94 -20.86
CA THR A 102 29.74 -4.00 -21.58
C THR A 102 29.59 -4.22 -23.08
N VAL A 103 29.23 -3.17 -23.79
CA VAL A 103 29.25 -3.12 -25.27
C VAL A 103 30.40 -2.23 -25.67
N ILE A 104 31.31 -2.78 -26.48
CA ILE A 104 32.48 -2.05 -26.97
C ILE A 104 32.11 -1.48 -28.34
N HIS A 105 32.19 -0.15 -28.46
CA HIS A 105 32.08 0.55 -29.74
C HIS A 105 33.50 0.92 -30.18
N ASP A 106 33.98 0.30 -31.26
CA ASP A 106 35.27 0.60 -31.84
C ASP A 106 35.11 1.20 -33.24
N LEU A 107 36.09 1.93 -33.69
CA LEU A 107 36.13 2.43 -35.06
C LEU A 107 36.33 1.28 -36.05
N PRO A 108 35.62 1.27 -37.21
CA PRO A 108 35.94 0.36 -38.28
C PRO A 108 37.40 0.50 -38.71
N GLN A 109 38.01 -0.56 -39.24
CA GLN A 109 39.42 -0.57 -39.58
C GLN A 109 39.78 0.56 -40.57
N GLU A 110 38.87 0.87 -41.49
CA GLU A 110 39.00 1.91 -42.50
C GLU A 110 39.02 3.34 -41.94
N GLN A 111 38.56 3.53 -40.71
CA GLN A 111 38.52 4.81 -39.99
C GLN A 111 39.63 4.95 -38.96
N LYS A 112 40.56 3.99 -38.90
CA LYS A 112 41.69 4.01 -37.98
C LYS A 112 42.92 4.70 -38.55
N ASP A 113 42.82 5.25 -39.76
CA ASP A 113 43.87 6.08 -40.36
C ASP A 113 43.59 7.56 -40.11
N CYS A 114 44.63 8.32 -39.82
CA CYS A 114 44.51 9.76 -39.58
C CYS A 114 44.08 10.48 -40.86
N ALA A 115 42.97 11.19 -40.84
CA ALA A 115 42.46 11.93 -41.99
C ALA A 115 43.40 13.04 -42.47
N CYS A 116 44.38 13.47 -41.65
CA CYS A 116 45.30 14.56 -41.94
C CYS A 116 46.62 14.07 -42.55
N CYS A 117 47.18 12.94 -42.09
CA CYS A 117 48.51 12.49 -42.49
C CYS A 117 48.56 11.00 -42.89
N GLY A 118 47.44 10.28 -42.89
CA GLY A 118 47.37 8.88 -43.27
C GLY A 118 48.05 7.87 -42.30
N THR A 119 48.58 8.34 -41.18
CA THR A 119 49.22 7.46 -40.21
C THR A 119 48.18 6.72 -39.37
N LEU A 120 48.42 5.44 -39.08
CA LEU A 120 47.53 4.62 -38.24
C LEU A 120 47.37 5.25 -36.86
N LEU A 121 46.12 5.47 -36.44
CA LEU A 121 45.77 6.00 -35.11
C LEU A 121 46.09 4.96 -34.03
N HIS A 122 46.64 5.41 -32.91
CA HIS A 122 46.88 4.56 -31.72
C HIS A 122 45.83 4.83 -30.64
N PHE A 123 45.46 3.81 -29.91
CA PHE A 123 44.49 3.89 -28.82
C PHE A 123 45.02 4.78 -27.69
N ILE A 124 44.27 5.83 -27.32
CA ILE A 124 44.64 6.80 -26.26
C ILE A 124 43.74 6.74 -25.03
N GLY A 125 42.61 6.01 -25.11
CA GLY A 125 41.71 5.88 -23.99
C GLY A 125 40.27 5.56 -24.44
N GLN A 126 39.40 5.44 -23.47
CA GLN A 126 37.97 5.14 -23.69
C GLN A 126 37.11 6.10 -22.86
N GLU A 127 36.01 6.54 -23.45
CA GLU A 127 34.95 7.25 -22.76
C GLU A 127 33.88 6.22 -22.33
N LYS A 128 33.37 6.36 -21.08
CA LYS A 128 32.39 5.44 -20.53
C LYS A 128 31.06 6.16 -20.32
N SER A 129 30.02 5.64 -20.92
CA SER A 129 28.63 6.01 -20.66
C SER A 129 27.83 4.81 -20.15
N GLU A 130 26.81 5.04 -19.35
CA GLU A 130 25.94 3.99 -18.83
C GLU A 130 24.50 4.27 -19.26
N GLN A 131 23.81 3.24 -19.74
CA GLN A 131 22.40 3.27 -20.12
C GLN A 131 21.66 2.21 -19.30
N LEU A 132 20.51 2.58 -18.72
CA LEU A 132 19.64 1.64 -18.01
C LEU A 132 18.71 0.99 -19.02
N GLU A 133 18.71 -0.35 -19.06
CA GLU A 133 17.90 -1.14 -19.99
C GLU A 133 17.08 -2.18 -19.25
N ILE A 134 15.96 -2.64 -19.82
CA ILE A 134 15.12 -3.71 -19.32
C ILE A 134 15.23 -4.95 -20.19
N ILE A 135 15.52 -6.10 -19.59
CA ILE A 135 15.40 -7.40 -20.26
C ILE A 135 13.99 -7.93 -19.99
N PRO A 136 13.14 -8.10 -21.02
CA PRO A 136 11.80 -8.63 -20.85
C PRO A 136 11.77 -9.99 -20.16
N SER A 137 10.79 -10.19 -19.27
CA SER A 137 10.57 -11.50 -18.63
C SER A 137 10.31 -12.58 -19.67
N ARG A 138 10.87 -13.78 -19.46
CA ARG A 138 10.67 -14.95 -20.32
C ARG A 138 10.06 -16.08 -19.51
N TYR A 139 9.14 -16.83 -20.12
CA TYR A 139 8.64 -18.10 -19.60
C TYR A 139 9.45 -19.22 -20.23
N CYS A 140 9.75 -20.26 -19.43
CA CYS A 140 10.44 -21.45 -19.90
C CYS A 140 9.72 -22.70 -19.39
N ILE A 141 9.95 -23.84 -20.07
CA ILE A 141 9.49 -25.16 -19.64
C ILE A 141 10.70 -25.89 -19.08
N ILE A 142 10.55 -26.39 -17.84
CA ILE A 142 11.53 -27.31 -17.25
C ILE A 142 11.01 -28.71 -17.46
N GLU A 143 11.67 -29.49 -18.32
CA GLU A 143 11.34 -30.87 -18.57
C GLU A 143 12.04 -31.77 -17.55
N HIS A 144 11.25 -32.56 -16.81
CA HIS A 144 11.78 -33.52 -15.83
C HIS A 144 11.80 -34.92 -16.41
N LEU A 145 12.98 -35.42 -16.80
CA LEU A 145 13.20 -36.79 -17.26
C LEU A 145 13.47 -37.70 -16.05
N ARG A 146 12.62 -38.68 -15.85
CA ARG A 146 12.74 -39.66 -14.75
C ARG A 146 13.15 -41.01 -15.31
N MET A 147 14.38 -41.39 -15.00
CA MET A 147 14.92 -42.67 -15.50
C MET A 147 14.27 -43.86 -14.78
N LYS A 148 13.94 -44.89 -15.56
CA LYS A 148 13.40 -46.16 -15.08
C LYS A 148 14.43 -47.26 -15.31
N TYR A 149 14.60 -48.11 -14.32
CA TYR A 149 15.51 -49.26 -14.35
C TYR A 149 14.71 -50.52 -14.06
N GLY A 150 14.92 -51.54 -14.85
CA GLY A 150 14.33 -52.88 -14.67
C GLY A 150 15.38 -53.90 -14.23
N CYS A 151 15.03 -54.77 -13.29
CA CYS A 151 15.84 -55.92 -12.91
C CYS A 151 15.55 -57.08 -13.86
N ARG A 152 16.57 -57.61 -14.49
CA ARG A 152 16.43 -58.79 -15.41
C ARG A 152 16.16 -60.09 -14.68
N SER A 153 16.42 -60.18 -13.38
CA SER A 153 16.28 -61.43 -12.59
C SER A 153 14.90 -61.52 -11.89
N CYS A 154 14.21 -60.44 -11.59
CA CYS A 154 12.93 -60.46 -10.85
C CYS A 154 11.88 -59.54 -11.46
N ASP A 155 12.10 -58.98 -12.64
CA ASP A 155 11.21 -58.05 -13.37
C ASP A 155 10.76 -56.83 -12.56
N SER A 156 11.39 -56.54 -11.42
CA SER A 156 11.09 -55.35 -10.63
C SER A 156 11.51 -54.08 -11.36
N ILE A 157 10.67 -53.05 -11.33
CA ILE A 157 10.93 -51.75 -11.95
C ILE A 157 11.13 -50.71 -10.86
N VAL A 158 12.26 -50.01 -10.91
CA VAL A 158 12.55 -48.85 -10.04
C VAL A 158 12.63 -47.60 -10.90
N MET A 159 11.96 -46.54 -10.47
CA MET A 159 11.95 -45.25 -11.14
C MET A 159 12.45 -44.15 -10.20
N ALA A 160 13.23 -43.21 -10.74
CA ALA A 160 13.69 -42.05 -10.00
C ALA A 160 12.50 -41.30 -9.35
N PRO A 161 12.62 -40.82 -8.09
CA PRO A 161 11.55 -40.15 -7.41
C PRO A 161 11.10 -38.89 -8.17
N LYS A 162 9.82 -38.57 -8.06
CA LYS A 162 9.28 -37.30 -8.63
C LYS A 162 9.79 -36.14 -7.80
N PRO A 163 10.31 -35.04 -8.43
CA PRO A 163 10.62 -33.82 -7.71
C PRO A 163 9.41 -33.28 -6.95
N ALA A 164 9.61 -32.78 -5.74
CA ALA A 164 8.57 -32.15 -4.98
C ALA A 164 8.08 -30.89 -5.72
N ALA A 165 6.77 -30.78 -5.88
CA ALA A 165 6.12 -29.61 -6.48
C ALA A 165 5.16 -28.99 -5.48
N PRO A 166 5.02 -27.64 -5.42
CA PRO A 166 4.07 -26.97 -4.54
C PRO A 166 2.63 -27.44 -4.78
N LEU A 167 2.29 -27.61 -6.05
CA LEU A 167 0.97 -28.05 -6.53
C LEU A 167 1.13 -29.34 -7.36
N PRO A 168 0.84 -30.51 -6.78
CA PRO A 168 1.15 -31.81 -7.42
C PRO A 168 0.51 -32.03 -8.79
N LYS A 169 -0.62 -31.36 -9.07
CA LYS A 169 -1.39 -31.49 -10.32
C LYS A 169 -1.23 -30.30 -11.27
N ALA A 170 -0.46 -29.26 -10.89
CA ALA A 170 -0.26 -28.09 -11.73
C ALA A 170 1.05 -28.15 -12.50
N ILE A 171 1.06 -27.58 -13.70
CA ILE A 171 2.26 -27.36 -14.49
C ILE A 171 3.12 -26.20 -13.94
N ALA A 172 2.50 -25.32 -13.13
CA ALA A 172 3.16 -24.14 -12.59
C ALA A 172 4.25 -24.50 -11.58
N GLY A 173 5.48 -24.08 -11.86
CA GLY A 173 6.58 -24.15 -10.92
C GLY A 173 6.50 -23.05 -9.84
N PRO A 174 7.30 -23.16 -8.76
CA PRO A 174 7.26 -22.22 -7.63
C PRO A 174 7.49 -20.76 -8.04
N SER A 175 8.38 -20.51 -9.00
CA SER A 175 8.69 -19.15 -9.49
C SER A 175 7.51 -18.49 -10.19
N LEU A 176 6.79 -19.24 -11.05
CA LEU A 176 5.58 -18.75 -11.73
C LEU A 176 4.45 -18.49 -10.73
N LEU A 177 4.24 -19.39 -9.77
CA LEU A 177 3.26 -19.20 -8.69
C LEU A 177 3.58 -17.94 -7.87
N THR A 178 4.86 -17.75 -7.53
CA THR A 178 5.33 -16.54 -6.82
C THR A 178 4.99 -15.27 -7.60
N ASP A 179 5.27 -15.27 -8.90
CA ASP A 179 5.00 -14.12 -9.76
C ASP A 179 3.51 -13.78 -9.80
N VAL A 180 2.65 -14.78 -9.99
CA VAL A 180 1.19 -14.61 -9.98
C VAL A 180 0.69 -14.06 -8.64
N ILE A 181 1.18 -14.58 -7.52
CA ILE A 181 0.79 -14.18 -6.18
C ILE A 181 1.22 -12.72 -5.89
N LEU A 182 2.48 -12.37 -6.15
CA LEU A 182 2.99 -11.02 -5.89
C LEU A 182 2.35 -9.98 -6.81
N ASN A 183 2.18 -10.29 -8.09
CA ASN A 183 1.46 -9.41 -9.00
C ASN A 183 0.05 -9.09 -8.49
N LYS A 184 -0.65 -10.10 -7.92
CA LYS A 184 -2.00 -9.90 -7.38
C LYS A 184 -2.02 -9.11 -6.08
N TYR A 185 -1.17 -9.44 -5.11
CA TYR A 185 -1.27 -8.93 -3.73
C TYR A 185 -0.35 -7.76 -3.43
N GLN A 186 0.85 -7.73 -3.98
CA GLN A 186 1.81 -6.65 -3.79
C GLN A 186 1.64 -5.52 -4.81
N TYR A 187 1.44 -5.89 -6.09
CA TYR A 187 1.31 -4.92 -7.19
C TYR A 187 -0.15 -4.67 -7.61
N HIS A 188 -1.10 -5.29 -6.91
CA HIS A 188 -2.54 -5.12 -7.07
C HIS A 188 -3.05 -5.42 -8.50
N LEU A 189 -2.34 -6.27 -9.26
CA LEU A 189 -2.66 -6.61 -10.64
C LEU A 189 -3.68 -7.76 -10.68
N PRO A 190 -4.93 -7.53 -11.15
CA PRO A 190 -5.95 -8.57 -11.22
C PRO A 190 -5.55 -9.72 -12.14
N LEU A 191 -6.00 -10.95 -11.84
CA LEU A 191 -5.60 -12.16 -12.58
C LEU A 191 -5.95 -12.08 -14.07
N TYR A 192 -7.09 -11.46 -14.43
CA TYR A 192 -7.45 -11.29 -15.84
C TYR A 192 -6.46 -10.40 -16.62
N ARG A 193 -5.84 -9.40 -15.95
CA ARG A 193 -4.78 -8.59 -16.57
C ARG A 193 -3.49 -9.38 -16.68
N GLN A 194 -3.17 -10.20 -15.68
CA GLN A 194 -2.00 -11.09 -15.73
C GLN A 194 -2.12 -12.09 -16.86
N SER A 195 -3.31 -12.71 -17.06
CA SER A 195 -3.59 -13.59 -18.19
C SER A 195 -3.35 -12.89 -19.55
N LYS A 196 -3.77 -11.63 -19.68
CA LYS A 196 -3.51 -10.84 -20.91
C LYS A 196 -2.03 -10.56 -21.12
N ILE A 197 -1.29 -10.23 -20.06
CA ILE A 197 0.16 -10.00 -20.11
C ILE A 197 0.86 -11.31 -20.51
N MET A 198 0.52 -12.44 -19.89
CA MET A 198 1.09 -13.75 -20.25
C MET A 198 0.84 -14.09 -21.72
N LYS A 199 -0.35 -13.79 -22.23
CA LYS A 199 -0.68 -14.00 -23.65
C LYS A 199 0.21 -13.18 -24.58
N SER A 200 0.59 -11.95 -24.23
CA SER A 200 1.52 -11.13 -25.05
C SER A 200 2.94 -11.71 -25.12
N TYR A 201 3.30 -12.58 -24.17
CA TYR A 201 4.54 -13.38 -24.18
C TYR A 201 4.37 -14.80 -24.73
N GLY A 202 3.25 -15.09 -25.41
CA GLY A 202 2.98 -16.40 -26.01
C GLY A 202 2.41 -17.46 -25.06
N LEU A 203 2.15 -17.13 -23.79
CA LEU A 203 1.65 -18.08 -22.79
C LEU A 203 0.14 -17.85 -22.54
N THR A 204 -0.71 -18.74 -23.05
CA THR A 204 -2.17 -18.64 -22.89
C THR A 204 -2.63 -19.44 -21.67
N ILE A 205 -2.97 -18.74 -20.59
CA ILE A 205 -3.53 -19.32 -19.36
C ILE A 205 -4.78 -18.53 -18.97
N SER A 206 -5.87 -19.24 -18.61
CA SER A 206 -7.10 -18.61 -18.19
C SER A 206 -6.97 -17.98 -16.80
N ASP A 207 -7.70 -16.90 -16.54
CA ASP A 207 -7.80 -16.28 -15.21
C ASP A 207 -8.36 -17.24 -14.16
N LYS A 208 -9.23 -18.18 -14.56
CA LYS A 208 -9.73 -19.26 -13.70
C LYS A 208 -8.59 -20.21 -13.27
N THR A 209 -7.70 -20.58 -14.19
CA THR A 209 -6.52 -21.41 -13.86
C THR A 209 -5.60 -20.68 -12.89
N LEU A 210 -5.31 -19.40 -13.14
CA LEU A 210 -4.52 -18.57 -12.23
C LEU A 210 -5.18 -18.46 -10.85
N SER A 211 -6.51 -18.33 -10.80
CA SER A 211 -7.24 -18.30 -9.55
C SER A 211 -7.12 -19.61 -8.77
N ASN A 212 -7.26 -20.75 -9.42
CA ASN A 212 -7.09 -22.04 -8.78
C ASN A 212 -5.67 -22.19 -8.22
N TRP A 213 -4.63 -21.82 -8.98
CA TRP A 213 -3.25 -21.85 -8.50
C TRP A 213 -3.03 -20.99 -7.25
N VAL A 214 -3.65 -19.79 -7.20
CA VAL A 214 -3.57 -18.93 -6.01
C VAL A 214 -4.27 -19.60 -4.82
N MET A 215 -5.47 -20.17 -5.03
CA MET A 215 -6.21 -20.86 -3.97
C MET A 215 -5.45 -22.06 -3.42
N ASP A 216 -4.99 -22.96 -4.30
CA ASP A 216 -4.25 -24.17 -3.91
C ASP A 216 -2.91 -23.84 -3.22
N SER A 217 -2.23 -22.78 -3.67
CA SER A 217 -0.99 -22.29 -3.03
C SER A 217 -1.27 -21.77 -1.61
N GLY A 218 -2.36 -21.02 -1.44
CA GLY A 218 -2.76 -20.51 -0.14
C GLY A 218 -3.16 -21.63 0.82
N GLU A 219 -3.91 -22.63 0.35
CA GLU A 219 -4.24 -23.82 1.16
C GLU A 219 -2.97 -24.56 1.62
N GLY A 220 -1.93 -24.62 0.78
CA GLY A 220 -0.64 -25.19 1.15
C GLY A 220 0.10 -24.42 2.25
N LEU A 221 -0.23 -23.14 2.47
CA LEU A 221 0.42 -22.24 3.43
C LEU A 221 -0.45 -21.92 4.65
N LEU A 222 -1.64 -22.54 4.80
CA LEU A 222 -2.55 -22.27 5.94
C LEU A 222 -1.86 -22.46 7.29
N GLN A 223 -1.04 -23.50 7.45
CA GLN A 223 -0.33 -23.75 8.71
C GLN A 223 0.64 -22.62 9.07
N VAL A 224 1.27 -21.97 8.09
CA VAL A 224 2.14 -20.80 8.33
C VAL A 224 1.30 -19.59 8.75
N HIS A 225 0.14 -19.41 8.13
CA HIS A 225 -0.80 -18.36 8.55
C HIS A 225 -1.34 -18.60 9.96
N ASP A 226 -1.66 -19.85 10.32
CA ASP A 226 -2.11 -20.21 11.67
C ASP A 226 -1.01 -19.99 12.71
N ALA A 227 0.25 -20.22 12.34
CA ALA A 227 1.38 -19.94 13.22
C ALA A 227 1.52 -18.45 13.59
N LEU A 228 1.12 -17.52 12.69
CA LEU A 228 1.04 -16.08 13.02
C LEU A 228 0.14 -15.84 14.24
N TRP A 229 -1.01 -16.49 14.30
CA TRP A 229 -1.97 -16.31 15.39
C TRP A 229 -1.44 -16.79 16.73
N VAL A 230 -0.60 -17.83 16.74
CA VAL A 230 0.06 -18.31 17.97
C VAL A 230 0.99 -17.23 18.53
N ILE A 231 1.75 -16.57 17.65
CA ILE A 231 2.72 -15.55 18.07
C ILE A 231 2.03 -14.24 18.47
N LEU A 232 0.98 -13.83 17.75
CA LEU A 232 0.28 -12.57 18.01
C LEU A 232 -0.42 -12.54 19.38
N LYS A 233 -0.86 -13.69 19.92
CA LYS A 233 -1.55 -13.78 21.22
C LYS A 233 -0.77 -13.22 22.41
N ASN A 234 0.54 -13.14 22.32
CA ASN A 234 1.42 -12.71 23.41
C ASN A 234 2.07 -11.34 23.16
N ARG A 235 1.51 -10.54 22.24
CA ARG A 235 2.08 -9.24 21.85
C ARG A 235 1.09 -8.11 22.11
N TYR A 236 1.60 -6.86 22.15
CA TYR A 236 0.77 -5.68 22.01
C TYR A 236 0.14 -5.68 20.62
N LEU A 237 -1.19 -5.55 20.55
CA LEU A 237 -1.93 -5.58 19.29
C LEU A 237 -2.64 -4.27 19.00
N GLN A 238 -2.57 -3.84 17.75
CA GLN A 238 -3.47 -2.85 17.15
C GLN A 238 -4.45 -3.59 16.25
N VAL A 239 -5.75 -3.29 16.36
CA VAL A 239 -6.80 -3.94 15.57
C VAL A 239 -7.69 -2.89 14.90
N ASP A 240 -7.96 -3.12 13.62
CA ASP A 240 -8.87 -2.30 12.82
C ASP A 240 -9.44 -3.16 11.67
N GLU A 241 -10.50 -2.70 10.98
CA GLU A 241 -11.12 -3.44 9.90
C GLU A 241 -11.46 -2.57 8.67
N THR A 242 -11.53 -3.19 7.50
CA THR A 242 -11.94 -2.53 6.25
C THR A 242 -13.00 -3.31 5.51
N PRO A 243 -14.03 -2.64 4.94
CA PRO A 243 -15.05 -3.33 4.16
C PRO A 243 -14.52 -3.73 2.79
N VAL A 244 -14.94 -4.90 2.32
CA VAL A 244 -14.74 -5.41 0.95
C VAL A 244 -16.08 -5.86 0.38
N LYS A 245 -16.23 -5.85 -0.95
CA LYS A 245 -17.41 -6.44 -1.61
C LYS A 245 -17.17 -7.94 -1.81
N VAL A 246 -18.19 -8.76 -1.54
CA VAL A 246 -18.20 -10.20 -1.83
C VAL A 246 -19.16 -10.43 -2.99
N LEU A 247 -18.69 -11.07 -4.07
CA LEU A 247 -19.47 -11.23 -5.30
C LEU A 247 -20.61 -12.24 -5.11
N GLU A 248 -20.29 -13.40 -4.52
CA GLU A 248 -21.25 -14.50 -4.32
C GLU A 248 -22.52 -14.06 -3.57
N THR A 249 -22.36 -13.30 -2.49
CA THR A 249 -23.47 -12.83 -1.67
C THR A 249 -23.97 -11.45 -2.06
N ASN A 250 -23.24 -10.73 -2.91
CA ASN A 250 -23.42 -9.31 -3.24
C ASN A 250 -23.49 -8.40 -2.01
N LYS A 251 -22.95 -8.85 -0.87
CA LYS A 251 -22.91 -8.12 0.41
C LYS A 251 -21.52 -7.57 0.69
N LYS A 252 -21.43 -6.77 1.74
CA LYS A 252 -20.14 -6.33 2.30
C LYS A 252 -19.64 -7.42 3.25
N GLY A 253 -18.41 -7.88 3.01
CA GLY A 253 -17.60 -8.54 4.00
C GLY A 253 -16.58 -7.57 4.57
N TYR A 254 -15.75 -8.03 5.50
CA TYR A 254 -14.75 -7.23 6.21
C TYR A 254 -13.44 -7.98 6.30
N VAL A 255 -12.34 -7.26 6.09
CA VAL A 255 -11.01 -7.75 6.39
C VAL A 255 -10.54 -7.07 7.68
N TRP A 256 -10.33 -7.87 8.71
CA TRP A 256 -9.83 -7.47 10.01
C TRP A 256 -8.30 -7.57 10.00
N ALA A 257 -7.62 -6.56 10.50
CA ALA A 257 -6.17 -6.52 10.62
C ALA A 257 -5.77 -6.52 12.09
N TYR A 258 -4.85 -7.40 12.44
CA TYR A 258 -4.25 -7.53 13.77
C TYR A 258 -2.75 -7.32 13.64
N PHE A 259 -2.29 -6.15 14.01
CA PHE A 259 -0.88 -5.77 13.86
C PHE A 259 -0.19 -5.72 15.21
N ALA A 260 0.94 -6.41 15.32
CA ALA A 260 1.83 -6.38 16.48
C ALA A 260 3.11 -5.63 16.12
N PRO A 261 3.23 -4.33 16.42
CA PRO A 261 4.46 -3.58 16.22
C PRO A 261 5.56 -4.05 17.16
N ASN A 262 6.80 -4.11 16.68
CA ASN A 262 7.97 -4.47 17.48
C ASN A 262 9.20 -3.72 16.98
N ALA A 263 9.54 -2.56 17.58
CA ALA A 263 10.77 -1.81 17.36
C ALA A 263 11.20 -1.70 15.88
N GLY A 264 10.31 -1.23 15.00
CA GLY A 264 10.54 -1.12 13.55
C GLY A 264 10.25 -2.38 12.75
N LYS A 265 10.12 -3.52 13.40
CA LYS A 265 9.65 -4.80 12.85
C LYS A 265 8.26 -5.11 13.36
N GLY A 266 7.68 -6.21 12.96
CA GLY A 266 6.36 -6.62 13.46
C GLY A 266 5.70 -7.67 12.58
N LEU A 267 4.56 -8.13 13.04
CA LEU A 267 3.74 -9.08 12.29
C LEU A 267 2.32 -8.53 12.15
N VAL A 268 1.74 -8.74 11.00
CA VAL A 268 0.32 -8.47 10.76
C VAL A 268 -0.37 -9.74 10.31
N ALA A 269 -1.50 -10.06 10.94
CA ALA A 269 -2.42 -11.07 10.44
C ALA A 269 -3.71 -10.40 9.99
N PHE A 270 -4.17 -10.80 8.81
CA PHE A 270 -5.49 -10.44 8.32
C PHE A 270 -6.43 -11.63 8.45
N GLU A 271 -7.70 -11.33 8.70
CA GLU A 271 -8.78 -12.28 8.74
C GLU A 271 -9.96 -11.77 7.95
N PHE A 272 -10.53 -12.61 7.09
CA PHE A 272 -11.77 -12.28 6.40
C PHE A 272 -12.98 -12.76 7.21
N SER A 273 -13.99 -11.88 7.33
CA SER A 273 -15.30 -12.20 7.88
C SER A 273 -16.42 -11.63 7.01
N GLU A 274 -17.54 -12.31 6.96
CA GLU A 274 -18.74 -11.81 6.28
C GLU A 274 -19.42 -10.68 7.07
N ASP A 275 -19.15 -10.60 8.38
CA ASP A 275 -19.76 -9.64 9.29
C ASP A 275 -18.75 -8.66 9.91
N ARG A 276 -19.27 -7.48 10.31
CA ARG A 276 -18.56 -6.51 11.14
C ARG A 276 -18.88 -6.66 12.62
N LEU A 277 -19.36 -7.81 13.06
CA LEU A 277 -19.74 -8.00 14.46
C LEU A 277 -18.50 -8.04 15.36
N GLY A 278 -18.61 -7.43 16.56
CA GLY A 278 -17.55 -7.47 17.56
C GLY A 278 -17.19 -8.88 18.02
N SER A 279 -18.11 -9.84 17.82
CA SER A 279 -17.86 -11.28 18.06
C SER A 279 -16.72 -11.85 17.22
N VAL A 280 -16.45 -11.31 16.03
CA VAL A 280 -15.32 -11.74 15.16
C VAL A 280 -14.01 -11.55 15.92
N ALA A 281 -13.69 -10.32 16.32
CA ALA A 281 -12.48 -10.03 17.07
C ALA A 281 -12.47 -10.73 18.44
N SER A 282 -13.62 -10.82 19.13
CA SER A 282 -13.72 -11.49 20.43
C SER A 282 -13.45 -12.98 20.34
N THR A 283 -13.93 -13.66 19.30
CA THR A 283 -13.67 -15.08 19.05
C THR A 283 -12.20 -15.30 18.69
N ARG A 284 -11.65 -14.48 17.78
CA ARG A 284 -10.24 -14.56 17.38
C ARG A 284 -9.29 -14.35 18.55
N LEU A 285 -9.60 -13.39 19.42
CA LEU A 285 -8.79 -13.03 20.58
C LEU A 285 -9.28 -13.69 21.89
N LYS A 286 -10.02 -14.80 21.82
CA LYS A 286 -10.59 -15.47 23.02
C LYS A 286 -9.54 -15.76 24.08
N THR A 287 -8.36 -16.20 23.71
CA THR A 287 -7.25 -16.55 24.61
C THR A 287 -6.20 -15.45 24.75
N PHE A 288 -6.42 -14.27 24.15
CA PHE A 288 -5.49 -13.16 24.22
C PHE A 288 -5.55 -12.49 25.59
N ASN A 289 -4.39 -12.26 26.19
CA ASN A 289 -4.18 -11.44 27.37
C ASN A 289 -3.07 -10.43 27.07
N GLY A 290 -3.28 -9.16 27.39
CA GLY A 290 -2.26 -8.14 27.16
C GLY A 290 -2.78 -6.78 26.71
N LEU A 291 -2.00 -6.10 25.90
CA LEU A 291 -2.25 -4.73 25.47
C LEU A 291 -2.99 -4.72 24.13
N LEU A 292 -4.18 -4.13 24.08
CA LEU A 292 -5.02 -4.07 22.88
C LEU A 292 -5.40 -2.63 22.54
N GLN A 293 -5.03 -2.15 21.37
CA GLN A 293 -5.39 -0.83 20.88
C GLN A 293 -6.36 -0.93 19.70
N THR A 294 -7.47 -0.20 19.78
CA THR A 294 -8.52 -0.16 18.76
C THR A 294 -9.03 1.27 18.58
N ASP A 295 -9.83 1.50 17.57
CA ASP A 295 -10.64 2.72 17.46
C ASP A 295 -11.82 2.71 18.47
N GLY A 296 -12.71 3.68 18.35
CA GLY A 296 -13.91 3.80 19.21
C GLY A 296 -15.13 3.04 18.69
N TYR A 297 -14.97 2.04 17.81
CA TYR A 297 -16.08 1.22 17.36
C TYR A 297 -16.64 0.38 18.52
N SER A 298 -17.97 0.40 18.69
CA SER A 298 -18.65 -0.26 19.82
C SER A 298 -18.46 -1.78 19.86
N GLY A 299 -18.19 -2.41 18.72
CA GLY A 299 -17.90 -3.84 18.63
C GLY A 299 -16.68 -4.28 19.44
N TYR A 300 -15.75 -3.37 19.74
CA TYR A 300 -14.58 -3.67 20.57
C TYR A 300 -14.83 -3.50 22.09
N ASN A 301 -15.98 -2.96 22.52
CA ASN A 301 -16.19 -2.63 23.94
C ASN A 301 -16.06 -3.84 24.85
N ALA A 302 -16.74 -4.95 24.54
CA ALA A 302 -16.69 -6.18 25.32
C ALA A 302 -15.26 -6.74 25.44
N LEU A 303 -14.47 -6.61 24.35
CA LEU A 303 -13.10 -7.11 24.31
C LEU A 303 -12.16 -6.22 25.15
N ARG A 304 -12.31 -4.89 25.07
CA ARG A 304 -11.48 -3.93 25.82
C ARG A 304 -11.73 -3.92 27.32
N THR A 305 -12.90 -4.39 27.75
CA THR A 305 -13.26 -4.47 29.18
C THR A 305 -13.08 -5.87 29.77
N ARG A 306 -12.64 -6.85 28.94
CA ARG A 306 -12.39 -8.21 29.42
C ARG A 306 -11.19 -8.24 30.36
N GLU A 307 -11.29 -9.03 31.43
CA GLU A 307 -10.18 -9.28 32.35
C GLU A 307 -8.95 -9.81 31.60
N GLY A 308 -7.77 -9.36 32.02
CA GLY A 308 -6.49 -9.66 31.33
C GLY A 308 -6.18 -8.80 30.14
N ILE A 309 -7.09 -7.92 29.70
CA ILE A 309 -6.84 -6.97 28.59
C ILE A 309 -6.75 -5.54 29.11
N VAL A 310 -5.68 -4.84 28.70
CA VAL A 310 -5.56 -3.39 28.87
C VAL A 310 -5.91 -2.74 27.54
N GLY A 311 -7.08 -2.09 27.47
CA GLY A 311 -7.59 -1.44 26.28
C GLY A 311 -7.02 -0.04 26.08
N PHE A 312 -6.63 0.30 24.85
CA PHE A 312 -6.20 1.63 24.42
C PHE A 312 -7.10 2.14 23.30
N GLY A 313 -7.33 3.46 23.29
CA GLY A 313 -8.01 4.15 22.21
C GLY A 313 -7.03 4.72 21.18
N CYS A 314 -7.60 5.36 20.16
CA CYS A 314 -6.86 6.01 19.09
C CYS A 314 -7.08 7.53 19.12
N LEU A 315 -6.03 8.30 19.38
CA LEU A 315 -6.12 9.76 19.43
C LEU A 315 -6.29 10.35 18.02
N SER A 316 -5.80 9.68 16.98
CA SER A 316 -5.98 10.08 15.58
C SER A 316 -7.46 10.06 15.19
N HIS A 317 -8.24 9.08 15.60
CA HIS A 317 -9.68 9.03 15.38
C HIS A 317 -10.42 10.16 16.09
N ALA A 318 -10.05 10.49 17.33
CA ALA A 318 -10.60 11.64 18.03
C ALA A 318 -10.27 12.94 17.29
N ARG A 319 -9.00 13.13 16.90
CA ARG A 319 -8.53 14.30 16.12
C ARG A 319 -9.25 14.43 14.77
N ARG A 320 -9.45 13.32 14.05
CA ARG A 320 -10.14 13.28 12.75
C ARG A 320 -11.54 13.87 12.82
N LYS A 321 -12.29 13.59 13.89
CA LYS A 321 -13.64 14.16 14.08
C LYS A 321 -13.62 15.68 14.17
N PHE A 322 -12.64 16.30 14.80
CA PHE A 322 -12.48 17.75 14.83
C PHE A 322 -11.99 18.29 13.48
N SER A 323 -11.07 17.59 12.82
CA SER A 323 -10.63 17.95 11.46
C SER A 323 -11.78 17.97 10.45
N GLU A 324 -12.73 17.05 10.57
CA GLU A 324 -13.94 17.02 9.74
C GLU A 324 -14.84 18.25 9.99
N VAL A 325 -14.92 18.73 11.22
CA VAL A 325 -15.64 19.97 11.53
C VAL A 325 -14.96 21.18 10.88
N VAL A 326 -13.63 21.29 11.00
CA VAL A 326 -12.84 22.38 10.40
C VAL A 326 -12.99 22.39 8.87
N LYS A 327 -12.95 21.22 8.22
CA LYS A 327 -13.13 21.10 6.77
C LYS A 327 -14.49 21.59 6.30
N VAL A 328 -15.55 21.35 7.07
CA VAL A 328 -16.92 21.77 6.72
C VAL A 328 -17.13 23.26 6.98
N SER A 329 -16.62 23.78 8.11
CA SER A 329 -16.73 25.19 8.45
C SER A 329 -15.83 26.10 7.61
N LYS A 330 -14.83 25.54 6.91
CA LYS A 330 -13.75 26.25 6.19
C LYS A 330 -13.02 27.31 7.07
N SER A 331 -13.29 27.31 8.38
CA SER A 331 -12.69 28.23 9.34
C SER A 331 -11.42 27.63 9.93
N LYS A 332 -10.35 28.41 9.90
CA LYS A 332 -9.07 28.09 10.57
C LYS A 332 -9.06 28.53 12.03
N THR A 333 -10.16 29.05 12.55
CA THR A 333 -10.35 29.50 13.93
C THR A 333 -11.55 28.80 14.54
N GLY A 334 -11.65 28.80 15.88
CA GLY A 334 -12.75 28.21 16.62
C GLY A 334 -12.43 26.93 17.36
N ILE A 335 -13.40 26.42 18.10
CA ILE A 335 -13.27 25.31 19.05
C ILE A 335 -12.65 24.04 18.42
N ALA A 336 -13.03 23.71 17.19
CA ALA A 336 -12.50 22.51 16.53
C ALA A 336 -11.02 22.63 16.17
N GLN A 337 -10.60 23.80 15.68
CA GLN A 337 -9.19 24.07 15.39
C GLN A 337 -8.38 24.14 16.68
N GLU A 338 -8.89 24.81 17.72
CA GLU A 338 -8.24 24.88 19.03
C GLU A 338 -7.96 23.48 19.61
N MET A 339 -8.90 22.54 19.46
CA MET A 339 -8.69 21.15 19.89
C MET A 339 -7.54 20.48 19.13
N ILE A 340 -7.46 20.69 17.79
CA ILE A 340 -6.37 20.14 16.97
C ILE A 340 -5.03 20.70 17.42
N ASP A 341 -4.98 22.01 17.68
CA ASP A 341 -3.75 22.70 18.11
C ASP A 341 -3.30 22.23 19.50
N ARG A 342 -4.24 22.02 20.43
CA ARG A 342 -3.96 21.44 21.75
C ARG A 342 -3.44 20.00 21.69
N MET A 343 -3.84 19.21 20.68
CA MET A 343 -3.31 17.86 20.47
C MET A 343 -1.92 17.84 19.84
N LYS A 344 -1.53 18.85 19.07
CA LYS A 344 -0.26 18.90 18.31
C LYS A 344 0.98 18.61 19.16
N PRO A 345 1.15 19.18 20.38
CA PRO A 345 2.32 18.90 21.22
C PRO A 345 2.47 17.41 21.60
N LEU A 346 1.37 16.68 21.74
CA LEU A 346 1.39 15.24 22.02
C LEU A 346 2.04 14.46 20.88
N TYR A 347 1.67 14.75 19.64
CA TYR A 347 2.26 14.13 18.45
C TYR A 347 3.73 14.52 18.26
N THR A 348 4.08 15.79 18.54
CA THR A 348 5.46 16.25 18.50
C THR A 348 6.33 15.51 19.52
N LEU A 349 5.82 15.27 20.73
CA LEU A 349 6.51 14.50 21.75
C LEU A 349 6.74 13.04 21.31
N GLU A 350 5.70 12.40 20.78
CA GLU A 350 5.79 11.01 20.29
C GLU A 350 6.78 10.88 19.12
N ALA A 351 6.77 11.84 18.17
CA ALA A 351 7.72 11.86 17.07
C ALA A 351 9.16 11.94 17.57
N ARG A 352 9.46 12.89 18.46
CA ARG A 352 10.80 13.02 19.07
C ARG A 352 11.26 11.76 19.79
N MET A 353 10.35 11.06 20.49
CA MET A 353 10.68 9.80 21.16
C MET A 353 10.96 8.66 20.20
N ARG A 354 10.29 8.62 19.04
CA ARG A 354 10.55 7.66 17.96
C ARG A 354 11.89 7.95 17.27
N ASP A 355 12.13 9.20 16.88
CA ASP A 355 13.35 9.63 16.19
C ASP A 355 14.59 9.34 17.04
N ALA A 356 14.48 9.52 18.37
CA ALA A 356 15.52 9.18 19.34
C ALA A 356 15.56 7.68 19.72
N SER A 357 14.74 6.83 19.10
CA SER A 357 14.67 5.37 19.37
C SER A 357 14.59 5.01 20.86
N LEU A 358 13.84 5.81 21.65
CA LEU A 358 13.78 5.63 23.10
C LEU A 358 13.07 4.33 23.48
N ASN A 359 13.64 3.63 24.48
CA ASN A 359 13.05 2.42 25.02
C ASN A 359 11.73 2.68 25.77
N HIS A 360 10.93 1.64 25.98
CA HIS A 360 9.59 1.73 26.56
C HIS A 360 9.55 2.34 27.96
N ARG A 361 10.55 2.09 28.79
CA ARG A 361 10.62 2.66 30.16
C ARG A 361 10.81 4.18 30.10
N THR A 362 11.68 4.66 29.21
CA THR A 362 11.93 6.09 29.01
C THR A 362 10.71 6.77 28.36
N ARG A 363 10.09 6.15 27.35
CA ARG A 363 8.84 6.66 26.76
C ARG A 363 7.74 6.84 27.82
N LYS A 364 7.52 5.84 28.67
CA LYS A 364 6.55 5.94 29.78
C LYS A 364 6.87 7.14 30.69
N ARG A 365 8.12 7.31 31.11
CA ARG A 365 8.53 8.42 31.99
C ARG A 365 8.27 9.80 31.35
N LEU A 366 8.63 9.96 30.08
CA LEU A 366 8.42 11.22 29.36
C LEU A 366 6.93 11.52 29.14
N ARG A 367 6.12 10.51 28.83
CA ARG A 367 4.65 10.66 28.75
C ARG A 367 4.05 11.12 30.07
N GLN A 368 4.48 10.52 31.19
CA GLN A 368 4.03 10.94 32.53
C GLN A 368 4.41 12.38 32.84
N LYS A 369 5.65 12.80 32.50
CA LYS A 369 6.17 14.15 32.76
C LYS A 369 5.55 15.20 31.84
N SER A 370 5.45 14.94 30.54
CA SER A 370 5.16 15.96 29.52
C SER A 370 3.78 15.81 28.88
N ALA A 371 3.30 14.58 28.59
CA ALA A 371 2.01 14.39 27.93
C ALA A 371 0.82 14.44 28.92
N ARG A 372 1.01 13.93 30.16
CA ARG A 372 -0.06 13.92 31.18
C ARG A 372 -0.61 15.32 31.51
N PRO A 373 0.21 16.38 31.72
CA PRO A 373 -0.32 17.73 31.94
C PRO A 373 -1.15 18.23 30.77
N ILE A 374 -0.68 18.01 29.54
CA ILE A 374 -1.39 18.43 28.32
C ILE A 374 -2.75 17.74 28.22
N LEU A 375 -2.82 16.43 28.48
CA LEU A 375 -4.08 15.69 28.46
C LEU A 375 -5.03 16.14 29.59
N LYS A 376 -4.53 16.48 30.78
CA LYS A 376 -5.35 17.05 31.85
C LYS A 376 -5.97 18.40 31.43
N ASP A 377 -5.18 19.27 30.78
CA ASP A 377 -5.66 20.54 30.25
C ASP A 377 -6.72 20.34 29.17
N ILE A 378 -6.46 19.44 28.20
CA ILE A 378 -7.45 19.09 27.15
C ILE A 378 -8.76 18.58 27.76
N TYR A 379 -8.70 17.73 28.79
CA TYR A 379 -9.91 17.20 29.44
C TYR A 379 -10.71 18.32 30.12
N ALA A 380 -10.04 19.16 30.90
CA ALA A 380 -10.67 20.31 31.57
C ALA A 380 -11.30 21.26 30.56
N TRP A 381 -10.60 21.53 29.46
CA TRP A 381 -11.08 22.37 28.39
C TRP A 381 -12.31 21.75 27.68
N LEU A 382 -12.29 20.46 27.33
CA LEU A 382 -13.43 19.76 26.73
C LEU A 382 -14.68 19.82 27.64
N ARG A 383 -14.50 19.65 28.94
CA ARG A 383 -15.59 19.74 29.94
C ARG A 383 -16.18 21.16 29.99
N ARG A 384 -15.36 22.20 29.89
CA ARG A 384 -15.76 23.59 29.88
C ARG A 384 -16.51 23.97 28.60
N VAL A 385 -16.06 23.49 27.45
CA VAL A 385 -16.61 23.86 26.13
C VAL A 385 -17.87 23.04 25.81
N LYS A 386 -18.01 21.82 26.31
CA LYS A 386 -19.15 20.94 26.01
C LYS A 386 -20.54 21.60 26.20
N PRO A 387 -20.83 22.34 27.29
CA PRO A 387 -22.12 23.00 27.46
C PRO A 387 -22.42 24.12 26.45
N GLN A 388 -21.38 24.65 25.81
CA GLN A 388 -21.49 25.78 24.85
C GLN A 388 -21.79 25.30 23.42
N VAL A 389 -21.87 23.96 23.20
CA VAL A 389 -22.01 23.38 21.89
C VAL A 389 -23.26 22.52 21.80
N LEU A 390 -24.02 22.65 20.71
CA LEU A 390 -25.22 21.83 20.47
C LEU A 390 -24.85 20.35 20.41
N PRO A 391 -25.43 19.48 21.24
CA PRO A 391 -25.05 18.06 21.35
C PRO A 391 -25.16 17.28 20.05
N LYS A 392 -26.15 17.58 19.20
CA LYS A 392 -26.39 16.90 17.92
C LYS A 392 -25.54 17.45 16.77
N SER A 393 -24.83 18.58 16.94
CA SER A 393 -23.92 19.13 15.93
C SER A 393 -22.72 18.19 15.68
N LYS A 394 -22.02 18.35 14.55
CA LYS A 394 -20.77 17.62 14.28
C LYS A 394 -19.73 17.85 15.38
N LEU A 395 -19.59 19.09 15.84
CA LEU A 395 -18.67 19.46 16.92
C LEU A 395 -19.09 18.83 18.26
N GLY A 396 -20.38 18.88 18.62
CA GLY A 396 -20.90 18.23 19.83
C GLY A 396 -20.65 16.72 19.84
N LYS A 397 -20.87 16.07 18.69
CA LYS A 397 -20.55 14.63 18.50
C LYS A 397 -19.06 14.35 18.64
N ALA A 398 -18.18 15.21 18.11
CA ALA A 398 -16.73 15.06 18.25
C ALA A 398 -16.27 15.16 19.71
N ILE A 399 -16.80 16.16 20.46
CA ILE A 399 -16.52 16.33 21.88
C ILE A 399 -17.03 15.13 22.67
N GLN A 400 -18.28 14.71 22.46
CA GLN A 400 -18.87 13.57 23.16
C GLN A 400 -18.11 12.28 22.89
N TYR A 401 -17.74 12.01 21.64
CA TYR A 401 -16.90 10.86 21.27
C TYR A 401 -15.58 10.87 22.06
N THR A 402 -14.89 12.00 22.08
CA THR A 402 -13.60 12.11 22.75
C THR A 402 -13.72 11.89 24.25
N LEU A 403 -14.75 12.45 24.88
CA LEU A 403 -15.01 12.24 26.30
C LEU A 403 -15.39 10.77 26.63
N ASN A 404 -16.19 10.12 25.78
CA ASN A 404 -16.56 8.72 25.95
C ASN A 404 -15.34 7.79 25.83
N GLN A 405 -14.40 8.11 24.94
CA GLN A 405 -13.17 7.34 24.73
C GLN A 405 -12.04 7.75 25.69
N TRP A 406 -12.24 8.77 26.55
CA TRP A 406 -11.17 9.36 27.35
C TRP A 406 -10.37 8.36 28.19
N PRO A 407 -10.97 7.40 28.92
CA PRO A 407 -10.20 6.42 29.71
C PRO A 407 -9.22 5.63 28.84
N TYR A 408 -9.62 5.25 27.63
CA TYR A 408 -8.79 4.51 26.68
C TYR A 408 -7.74 5.40 26.01
N LEU A 409 -8.10 6.69 25.73
CA LEU A 409 -7.18 7.63 25.10
C LEU A 409 -5.99 7.99 25.99
N ILE A 410 -6.15 7.99 27.32
CA ILE A 410 -5.07 8.32 28.26
C ILE A 410 -4.29 7.09 28.75
N ALA A 411 -4.79 5.89 28.52
CA ALA A 411 -4.20 4.64 29.03
C ALA A 411 -2.74 4.43 28.56
N TYR A 412 -2.39 4.90 27.34
CA TYR A 412 -1.03 4.78 26.78
C TYR A 412 0.04 5.49 27.62
N LEU A 413 -0.35 6.48 28.44
CA LEU A 413 0.58 7.16 29.35
C LEU A 413 1.29 6.19 30.31
N ASN A 414 0.64 5.10 30.65
CA ASN A 414 1.17 4.12 31.62
C ASN A 414 1.96 2.98 30.94
N HIS A 415 1.94 2.89 29.61
CA HIS A 415 2.51 1.80 28.84
C HIS A 415 3.40 2.33 27.72
N GLY A 416 4.71 2.21 27.89
CA GLY A 416 5.66 2.73 26.88
C GLY A 416 5.62 1.98 25.55
N MET A 417 5.11 0.75 25.50
CA MET A 417 4.94 -0.02 24.27
C MET A 417 3.76 0.46 23.43
N ALA A 418 2.67 0.91 24.09
CA ALA A 418 1.49 1.36 23.37
C ALA A 418 1.77 2.63 22.59
N GLU A 419 1.16 2.76 21.42
CA GLU A 419 1.24 3.96 20.60
C GLU A 419 0.13 4.95 20.97
N ILE A 420 0.27 6.20 20.52
CA ILE A 420 -0.75 7.24 20.74
C ILE A 420 -2.00 7.00 19.87
N ASP A 421 -1.85 6.28 18.77
CA ASP A 421 -2.89 6.02 17.78
C ASP A 421 -2.72 4.64 17.09
N THR A 422 -3.68 4.31 16.21
CA THR A 422 -3.70 3.08 15.41
C THR A 422 -3.18 3.27 13.99
N ASN A 423 -2.46 4.36 13.70
CA ASN A 423 -2.00 4.66 12.34
C ASN A 423 -1.12 3.54 11.74
N TYR A 424 -0.43 2.77 12.58
CA TYR A 424 0.37 1.64 12.10
C TYR A 424 -0.50 0.57 11.44
N VAL A 425 -1.58 0.11 12.09
CA VAL A 425 -2.48 -0.89 11.50
C VAL A 425 -3.27 -0.30 10.33
N GLU A 426 -3.70 0.97 10.42
CA GLU A 426 -4.37 1.66 9.30
C GLU A 426 -3.50 1.68 8.03
N ASN A 427 -2.19 1.90 8.17
CA ASN A 427 -1.25 1.86 7.05
C ASN A 427 -1.13 0.45 6.44
N LYS A 428 -1.28 -0.63 7.24
CA LYS A 428 -1.27 -2.00 6.71
C LYS A 428 -2.58 -2.32 5.97
N ILE A 429 -3.70 -1.85 6.46
CA ILE A 429 -5.01 -1.93 5.79
C ILE A 429 -5.03 -1.17 4.46
N ARG A 430 -4.21 -0.11 4.33
CA ARG A 430 -4.14 0.70 3.11
C ARG A 430 -3.78 -0.13 1.88
N GLU A 431 -2.95 -1.15 2.01
CA GLU A 431 -2.59 -2.06 0.91
C GLU A 431 -3.83 -2.76 0.35
N ILE A 432 -4.72 -3.24 1.23
CA ILE A 432 -6.01 -3.82 0.82
C ILE A 432 -6.93 -2.75 0.22
N ALA A 433 -6.95 -1.56 0.80
CA ALA A 433 -7.78 -0.45 0.32
C ALA A 433 -7.35 0.05 -1.07
N LEU A 434 -6.06 -0.01 -1.40
CA LEU A 434 -5.52 0.26 -2.73
C LEU A 434 -5.85 -0.89 -3.69
N GLY A 435 -5.59 -2.13 -3.27
CA GLY A 435 -5.83 -3.32 -4.07
C GLY A 435 -7.28 -3.44 -4.52
N LYS A 436 -8.24 -3.20 -3.63
CA LYS A 436 -9.68 -3.30 -3.97
C LYS A 436 -10.15 -2.31 -5.04
N LYS A 437 -9.41 -1.24 -5.33
CA LYS A 437 -9.69 -0.36 -6.45
C LYS A 437 -9.36 -1.00 -7.80
N ASN A 438 -8.53 -2.03 -7.81
CA ASN A 438 -8.12 -2.76 -9.01
C ASN A 438 -8.91 -4.08 -9.17
N TRP A 439 -8.96 -4.90 -8.12
CA TRP A 439 -9.63 -6.21 -8.18
C TRP A 439 -11.11 -6.17 -7.76
N LEU A 440 -11.64 -5.06 -7.22
CA LEU A 440 -13.01 -4.66 -6.96
C LEU A 440 -13.75 -5.49 -5.89
N PHE A 441 -13.64 -6.82 -5.86
CA PHE A 441 -14.40 -7.72 -4.98
C PHE A 441 -13.60 -8.99 -4.67
N PHE A 442 -14.00 -9.69 -3.62
CA PHE A 442 -13.67 -11.10 -3.40
C PHE A 442 -14.75 -11.99 -4.04
N GLY A 443 -14.35 -13.11 -4.63
CA GLY A 443 -15.29 -14.05 -5.26
C GLY A 443 -16.30 -14.59 -4.24
N ASN A 444 -15.79 -15.26 -3.22
CA ASN A 444 -16.54 -15.90 -2.14
C ASN A 444 -15.73 -15.83 -0.82
N LYS A 445 -16.24 -16.50 0.23
CA LYS A 445 -15.63 -16.57 1.55
C LYS A 445 -14.24 -17.20 1.55
N ASP A 446 -14.05 -18.29 0.80
CA ASP A 446 -12.76 -18.99 0.77
C ASP A 446 -11.70 -18.17 0.04
N CYS A 447 -12.06 -17.48 -1.05
CA CYS A 447 -11.21 -16.46 -1.65
C CYS A 447 -10.80 -15.39 -0.61
N GLY A 448 -11.74 -14.93 0.22
CA GLY A 448 -11.46 -13.97 1.28
C GLY A 448 -10.40 -14.44 2.27
N LYS A 449 -10.48 -15.70 2.70
CA LYS A 449 -9.48 -16.32 3.61
C LYS A 449 -8.08 -16.37 2.98
N ILE A 450 -7.99 -16.82 1.73
CA ILE A 450 -6.72 -16.93 1.01
C ILE A 450 -6.13 -15.52 0.72
N HIS A 451 -6.98 -14.53 0.43
CA HIS A 451 -6.53 -13.15 0.32
C HIS A 451 -5.94 -12.63 1.62
N ALA A 452 -6.63 -12.87 2.76
CA ALA A 452 -6.14 -12.51 4.09
C ALA A 452 -4.78 -13.16 4.39
N LEU A 453 -4.60 -14.43 4.06
CA LEU A 453 -3.35 -15.16 4.22
C LEU A 453 -2.20 -14.49 3.44
N PHE A 454 -2.36 -14.27 2.14
CA PHE A 454 -1.26 -13.71 1.33
C PHE A 454 -0.93 -12.27 1.73
N TYR A 455 -1.93 -11.43 2.03
CA TYR A 455 -1.65 -10.11 2.58
C TYR A 455 -0.91 -10.19 3.92
N SER A 456 -1.25 -11.14 4.80
CA SER A 456 -0.55 -11.34 6.07
C SER A 456 0.93 -11.67 5.86
N LEU A 457 1.23 -12.63 5.01
CA LEU A 457 2.61 -13.08 4.77
C LEU A 457 3.44 -12.02 4.05
N ILE A 458 2.91 -11.44 2.97
CA ILE A 458 3.62 -10.45 2.15
C ILE A 458 3.89 -9.16 2.93
N ILE A 459 2.87 -8.62 3.61
CA ILE A 459 3.04 -7.37 4.35
C ILE A 459 3.95 -7.59 5.57
N SER A 460 3.85 -8.74 6.25
CA SER A 460 4.78 -9.07 7.33
C SER A 460 6.22 -9.24 6.85
N ALA A 461 6.44 -9.81 5.66
CA ALA A 461 7.76 -9.88 5.05
C ALA A 461 8.34 -8.48 4.78
N ILE A 462 7.55 -7.58 4.19
CA ILE A 462 7.95 -6.18 3.93
C ILE A 462 8.30 -5.46 5.25
N ILE A 463 7.50 -5.64 6.30
CA ILE A 463 7.74 -5.02 7.62
C ILE A 463 9.06 -5.50 8.21
N ASN A 464 9.46 -6.75 7.96
CA ASN A 464 10.70 -7.33 8.45
C ASN A 464 11.86 -7.19 7.46
N GLU A 465 11.73 -6.31 6.45
CA GLU A 465 12.76 -5.99 5.46
C GLU A 465 13.20 -7.19 4.59
N LEU A 466 12.37 -8.24 4.55
CA LEU A 466 12.58 -9.37 3.66
C LEU A 466 12.11 -9.01 2.24
N ASN A 467 12.82 -9.52 1.24
CA ASN A 467 12.33 -9.46 -0.14
C ASN A 467 11.11 -10.38 -0.30
N PRO A 468 9.89 -9.87 -0.55
CA PRO A 468 8.69 -10.69 -0.62
C PRO A 468 8.75 -11.76 -1.71
N ARG A 469 9.47 -11.51 -2.81
CA ARG A 469 9.64 -12.49 -3.90
C ARG A 469 10.45 -13.69 -3.44
N VAL A 470 11.57 -13.47 -2.77
CA VAL A 470 12.40 -14.54 -2.23
C VAL A 470 11.63 -15.30 -1.15
N TYR A 471 10.97 -14.57 -0.24
CA TYR A 471 10.22 -15.15 0.86
C TYR A 471 9.06 -16.04 0.38
N ILE A 472 8.17 -15.55 -0.47
CA ILE A 472 7.03 -16.32 -0.97
C ILE A 472 7.52 -17.51 -1.82
N HIS A 473 8.56 -17.31 -2.64
CA HIS A 473 9.14 -18.40 -3.41
C HIS A 473 9.67 -19.51 -2.50
N TYR A 474 10.42 -19.13 -1.46
CA TYR A 474 10.93 -20.09 -0.48
C TYR A 474 9.79 -20.85 0.21
N LEU A 475 8.75 -20.17 0.69
CA LEU A 475 7.59 -20.82 1.30
C LEU A 475 6.92 -21.83 0.37
N LEU A 476 6.75 -21.48 -0.90
CA LEU A 476 6.14 -22.38 -1.89
C LEU A 476 6.97 -23.65 -2.08
N THR A 477 8.31 -23.58 -2.02
CA THR A 477 9.15 -24.78 -2.09
C THR A 477 9.03 -25.66 -0.84
N LYS A 478 8.59 -25.09 0.29
CA LYS A 478 8.43 -25.80 1.58
C LYS A 478 7.05 -26.40 1.81
N ILE A 479 6.07 -26.17 0.93
CA ILE A 479 4.69 -26.67 1.11
C ILE A 479 4.65 -28.19 1.37
N HIS A 480 5.49 -28.96 0.67
CA HIS A 480 5.55 -30.41 0.87
C HIS A 480 6.02 -30.77 2.28
N ASP A 481 7.06 -30.13 2.76
CA ASP A 481 7.65 -30.35 4.09
C ASP A 481 6.70 -29.88 5.20
N ILE A 482 6.00 -28.76 4.98
CA ILE A 482 4.95 -28.25 5.89
C ILE A 482 3.83 -29.28 6.03
N ARG A 483 3.32 -29.81 4.91
CA ARG A 483 2.25 -30.83 4.91
C ARG A 483 2.66 -32.14 5.59
N ARG A 484 3.94 -32.49 5.52
CA ARG A 484 4.49 -33.69 6.19
C ARG A 484 4.82 -33.47 7.66
N GLY A 485 4.74 -32.22 8.15
CA GLY A 485 5.13 -31.87 9.51
C GLY A 485 6.64 -31.98 9.77
N THR A 486 7.49 -31.97 8.74
CA THR A 486 8.95 -32.02 8.86
C THR A 486 9.58 -30.66 9.14
N ILE A 487 8.82 -29.58 8.97
CA ILE A 487 9.21 -28.21 9.31
C ILE A 487 8.15 -27.61 10.24
N ASP A 488 8.58 -26.98 11.32
CA ASP A 488 7.68 -26.18 12.17
C ASP A 488 7.30 -24.87 11.45
N PRO A 489 6.01 -24.63 11.15
CA PRO A 489 5.55 -23.42 10.49
C PRO A 489 5.94 -22.12 11.19
N ILE A 490 6.20 -22.15 12.50
CA ILE A 490 6.63 -20.96 13.28
C ILE A 490 8.01 -20.48 12.81
N THR A 491 8.90 -21.39 12.42
CA THR A 491 10.25 -21.04 11.94
C THR A 491 10.23 -20.35 10.58
N LEU A 492 9.13 -20.44 9.84
CA LEU A 492 8.93 -19.83 8.53
C LEU A 492 8.31 -18.44 8.61
N LEU A 493 7.97 -17.94 9.81
CA LEU A 493 7.39 -16.60 9.98
C LEU A 493 8.43 -15.50 9.66
N PRO A 494 8.01 -14.34 9.10
CA PRO A 494 8.93 -13.30 8.65
C PRO A 494 9.86 -12.72 9.71
N ASP A 495 9.49 -12.77 10.99
CA ASP A 495 10.32 -12.30 12.11
C ASP A 495 11.19 -13.40 12.73
N ARG A 496 11.17 -14.61 12.19
CA ARG A 496 11.84 -15.79 12.73
C ARG A 496 12.61 -16.60 11.69
N ILE A 497 12.34 -16.37 10.41
CA ILE A 497 12.97 -17.10 9.33
C ILE A 497 14.50 -16.92 9.36
N ASP A 498 15.22 -17.97 9.07
CA ASP A 498 16.66 -17.93 8.90
C ASP A 498 17.00 -17.10 7.66
N CYS A 499 17.54 -15.90 7.89
CA CYS A 499 17.89 -14.96 6.82
C CYS A 499 19.05 -15.50 5.96
N ASP A 500 19.99 -16.23 6.54
CA ASP A 500 21.13 -16.80 5.81
C ASP A 500 20.66 -17.91 4.85
N ALA A 501 19.75 -18.78 5.33
CA ALA A 501 19.13 -19.78 4.49
C ALA A 501 18.31 -19.15 3.35
N LEU A 502 17.63 -18.03 3.61
CA LEU A 502 16.85 -17.30 2.61
C LEU A 502 17.76 -16.63 1.56
N GLU A 503 18.89 -16.08 1.96
CA GLU A 503 19.89 -15.49 1.07
C GLU A 503 20.56 -16.57 0.19
N GLN A 504 20.96 -17.68 0.76
CA GLN A 504 21.49 -18.85 0.04
C GLN A 504 20.49 -19.36 -1.02
N PHE A 505 19.21 -19.42 -0.63
CA PHE A 505 18.13 -19.77 -1.56
C PHE A 505 18.06 -18.78 -2.72
N ALA A 506 18.10 -17.47 -2.44
CA ALA A 506 18.06 -16.42 -3.46
C ALA A 506 19.24 -16.53 -4.45
N LEU A 507 20.46 -16.73 -3.95
CA LEU A 507 21.64 -16.93 -4.77
C LEU A 507 21.53 -18.19 -5.66
N GLY A 508 20.99 -19.28 -5.12
CA GLY A 508 20.71 -20.50 -5.88
C GLY A 508 19.71 -20.26 -7.03
N GLN A 509 18.67 -19.45 -6.81
CA GLN A 509 17.70 -19.12 -7.85
C GLN A 509 18.31 -18.25 -8.96
N ILE A 510 19.19 -17.31 -8.62
CA ILE A 510 19.93 -16.50 -9.60
C ILE A 510 20.83 -17.39 -10.47
N ALA A 511 21.62 -18.28 -9.85
CA ALA A 511 22.48 -19.21 -10.56
C ALA A 511 21.69 -20.15 -11.49
N PHE A 512 20.56 -20.67 -11.03
CA PHE A 512 19.66 -21.48 -11.84
C PHE A 512 19.11 -20.72 -13.05
N GLY A 513 18.67 -19.48 -12.86
CA GLY A 513 18.20 -18.61 -13.93
C GLY A 513 19.29 -18.34 -14.99
N GLN A 514 20.52 -18.07 -14.56
CA GLN A 514 21.67 -17.87 -15.45
C GLN A 514 21.97 -19.13 -16.28
N LYS A 515 21.91 -20.33 -15.69
CA LYS A 515 22.09 -21.60 -16.39
C LYS A 515 21.04 -21.79 -17.48
N ILE A 516 19.76 -21.60 -17.17
CA ILE A 516 18.67 -21.70 -18.16
C ILE A 516 18.89 -20.71 -19.32
N MET A 517 19.29 -19.49 -19.04
CA MET A 517 19.54 -18.49 -20.08
C MET A 517 20.70 -18.87 -20.97
N ALA A 518 21.78 -19.43 -20.43
CA ALA A 518 22.93 -19.91 -21.18
C ALA A 518 22.59 -21.11 -22.09
N GLU A 519 21.70 -22.01 -21.64
CA GLU A 519 21.24 -23.16 -22.44
C GLU A 519 20.24 -22.74 -23.54
N ALA A 520 19.42 -21.73 -23.31
CA ALA A 520 18.45 -21.21 -24.30
C ALA A 520 19.10 -20.39 -25.43
N THR A 521 20.37 -20.01 -25.31
CA THR A 521 21.16 -19.29 -26.33
C THR A 521 22.06 -20.22 -27.17
N ARG A 522 22.13 -21.48 -26.84
CA ARG A 522 22.76 -22.55 -27.64
C ARG A 522 21.73 -23.22 -28.55
#